data_1300c21588f7c8483bc22aceaac483f2
#
_entry.id   1300c21588f7c8483bc22aceaac483f2
#
_cell.length_a   1.000
_cell.length_b   1.000
_cell.length_c   1.000
_cell.angle_alpha   90.00
_cell.angle_beta   90.00
_cell.angle_gamma   90.00
#
_symmetry.space_group_name_H-M   'P 1'
#
loop_
_entity.id
_entity.type
_entity.pdbx_description
1 polymer ?
#
loop_
_entity_poly.entity_id
_entity_poly.type
_entity_poly.pdbx_seq_one_letter_code
_entity_poly.pdbx_strand_id
1 'polypeptide(L)'
;MNSKEINKIVNQYYPLISKDYNCNAKVELHKNIYERLSGEKGMNGEVCASGEYDWSKNKIYIYTSRMKCEEDIIRSLIHECVHSTQSKLLFDIYYEFGYTYDTHPYEVKARNAEENWKDYQLKEFDKWAEKLGEKMDIQNM
;
A
#
# COMPACT_ATOMS: atom_id res chain seq x y z
N MET A 1 5.35 14.02 5.73
CA MET A 1 4.01 14.13 5.09
C MET A 1 2.93 14.04 6.15
N ASN A 2 1.88 14.82 6.01
CA ASN A 2 0.74 14.74 6.93
C ASN A 2 -0.30 13.72 6.42
N SER A 3 -1.27 13.36 7.26
CA SER A 3 -2.29 12.37 6.93
C SER A 3 -3.15 12.76 5.72
N LYS A 4 -3.39 14.05 5.54
CA LYS A 4 -4.18 14.55 4.41
C LYS A 4 -3.47 14.33 3.07
N GLU A 5 -2.17 14.60 3.03
CA GLU A 5 -1.34 14.34 1.84
C GLU A 5 -1.25 12.85 1.54
N ILE A 6 -1.02 12.03 2.57
CA ILE A 6 -0.95 10.58 2.43
C ILE A 6 -2.27 10.04 1.90
N ASN A 7 -3.39 10.48 2.45
CA ASN A 7 -4.71 10.04 2.01
C ASN A 7 -4.97 10.40 0.54
N LYS A 8 -4.54 11.58 0.11
CA LYS A 8 -4.64 12.00 -1.28
C LYS A 8 -3.86 11.08 -2.22
N ILE A 9 -2.64 10.72 -1.84
CA ILE A 9 -1.78 9.83 -2.62
C ILE A 9 -2.36 8.41 -2.65
N VAL A 10 -2.86 7.91 -1.53
CA VAL A 10 -3.54 6.61 -1.47
C VAL A 10 -4.71 6.59 -2.44
N ASN A 11 -5.56 7.61 -2.43
CA ASN A 11 -6.72 7.69 -3.31
C ASN A 11 -6.34 7.80 -4.80
N GLN A 12 -5.15 8.32 -5.07
CA GLN A 12 -4.62 8.44 -6.43
C GLN A 12 -4.12 7.10 -6.97
N TYR A 13 -3.38 6.34 -6.16
CA TYR A 13 -2.68 5.13 -6.62
C TYR A 13 -3.39 3.82 -6.29
N TYR A 14 -4.12 3.75 -5.18
CA TYR A 14 -4.75 2.50 -4.77
C TYR A 14 -5.70 1.93 -5.84
N PRO A 15 -6.52 2.72 -6.54
CA PRO A 15 -7.39 2.18 -7.59
C PRO A 15 -6.61 1.46 -8.70
N LEU A 16 -5.42 1.96 -9.06
CA LEU A 16 -4.58 1.33 -10.07
C LEU A 16 -3.97 0.03 -9.57
N ILE A 17 -3.42 0.06 -8.34
CA ILE A 17 -2.76 -1.09 -7.73
C ILE A 17 -3.77 -2.19 -7.44
N SER A 18 -4.89 -1.84 -6.81
CA SER A 18 -5.92 -2.81 -6.42
C SER A 18 -6.49 -3.58 -7.61
N LYS A 19 -6.59 -2.94 -8.74
CA LYS A 19 -7.06 -3.57 -9.98
C LYS A 19 -6.12 -4.69 -10.43
N ASP A 20 -4.81 -4.47 -10.39
CA ASP A 20 -3.82 -5.44 -10.82
C ASP A 20 -3.79 -6.68 -9.94
N TYR A 21 -4.12 -6.54 -8.66
CA TYR A 21 -4.13 -7.65 -7.69
C TYR A 21 -5.53 -8.15 -7.38
N ASN A 22 -6.55 -7.62 -8.05
CA ASN A 22 -7.95 -7.93 -7.76
C ASN A 22 -8.25 -7.78 -6.25
N CYS A 23 -7.69 -6.74 -5.64
CA CYS A 23 -7.83 -6.45 -4.22
C CYS A 23 -8.97 -5.46 -4.02
N ASN A 24 -9.92 -5.79 -3.14
CA ASN A 24 -11.02 -4.90 -2.78
C ASN A 24 -10.99 -4.47 -1.31
N ALA A 25 -9.82 -4.60 -0.67
CA ALA A 25 -9.65 -4.23 0.72
C ALA A 25 -9.87 -2.73 0.92
N LYS A 26 -10.45 -2.37 2.06
CA LYS A 26 -10.54 -0.98 2.49
C LYS A 26 -9.20 -0.55 3.09
N VAL A 27 -8.70 0.62 2.69
CA VAL A 27 -7.46 1.19 3.23
C VAL A 27 -7.79 2.12 4.39
N GLU A 28 -7.15 1.90 5.53
CA GLU A 28 -7.25 2.76 6.71
C GLU A 28 -5.87 3.30 7.07
N LEU A 29 -5.82 4.58 7.45
CA LEU A 29 -4.59 5.24 7.88
C LEU A 29 -4.57 5.32 9.40
N HIS A 30 -3.44 4.92 9.99
CA HIS A 30 -3.15 5.08 11.40
C HIS A 30 -1.73 5.59 11.55
N LYS A 31 -1.42 6.27 12.64
CA LYS A 31 -0.06 6.75 12.88
C LYS A 31 0.92 5.58 12.95
N ASN A 32 0.54 4.54 13.69
CA ASN A 32 1.32 3.32 13.90
C ASN A 32 0.40 2.19 14.37
N ILE A 33 0.97 1.01 14.59
CA ILE A 33 0.22 -0.16 15.06
C ILE A 33 -0.40 0.08 16.46
N TYR A 34 0.26 0.84 17.32
CA TYR A 34 -0.23 1.11 18.66
C TYR A 34 -1.51 1.96 18.64
N GLU A 35 -1.55 2.99 17.80
CA GLU A 35 -2.77 3.79 17.60
C GLU A 35 -3.91 2.91 17.10
N ARG A 36 -3.64 2.04 16.13
CA ARG A 36 -4.64 1.14 15.57
C ARG A 36 -5.22 0.18 16.62
N LEU A 37 -4.35 -0.46 17.41
CA LEU A 37 -4.76 -1.46 18.38
C LEU A 37 -5.43 -0.84 19.61
N SER A 38 -4.96 0.34 20.07
CA SER A 38 -5.50 1.00 21.26
C SER A 38 -6.75 1.82 20.98
N GLY A 39 -6.93 2.28 19.75
CA GLY A 39 -7.97 3.24 19.41
C GLY A 39 -7.68 4.67 19.86
N GLU A 40 -6.51 4.95 20.44
CA GLU A 40 -6.13 6.28 20.92
C GLU A 40 -5.30 7.00 19.86
N LYS A 41 -5.82 8.13 19.36
CA LYS A 41 -5.13 8.93 18.35
C LYS A 41 -3.79 9.45 18.85
N GLY A 42 -2.78 9.35 18.01
CA GLY A 42 -1.46 9.89 18.27
C GLY A 42 -0.61 9.08 19.23
N MET A 43 -1.05 7.89 19.62
CA MET A 43 -0.27 7.03 20.51
C MET A 43 1.10 6.74 19.92
N ASN A 44 2.14 6.85 20.73
CA ASN A 44 3.53 6.63 20.34
C ASN A 44 3.98 5.21 20.67
N GLY A 45 4.97 4.73 19.92
CA GLY A 45 5.62 3.45 20.12
C GLY A 45 6.64 3.21 19.03
N GLU A 46 7.50 2.23 19.21
CA GLU A 46 8.41 1.81 18.17
C GLU A 46 7.63 1.16 17.02
N VAL A 47 7.91 1.57 15.80
CA VAL A 47 7.20 1.09 14.62
C VAL A 47 8.19 0.45 13.67
N CYS A 48 8.01 -0.86 13.42
CA CYS A 48 8.80 -1.62 12.47
C CYS A 48 8.09 -1.78 11.12
N ALA A 49 6.76 -1.81 11.11
CA ALA A 49 5.97 -2.05 9.92
C ALA A 49 5.51 -0.75 9.25
N SER A 50 5.50 -0.73 7.92
CA SER A 50 4.93 0.37 7.11
C SER A 50 3.43 0.22 6.93
N GLY A 51 2.93 -1.02 7.01
CA GLY A 51 1.53 -1.34 6.86
C GLY A 51 1.26 -2.79 7.21
N GLU A 52 0.01 -3.18 7.17
CA GLU A 52 -0.44 -4.56 7.41
C GLU A 52 -1.68 -4.85 6.59
N TYR A 53 -1.83 -6.12 6.18
CA TYR A 53 -3.09 -6.62 5.64
C TYR A 53 -3.79 -7.48 6.69
N ASP A 54 -5.06 -7.18 6.95
CA ASP A 54 -5.91 -7.95 7.88
C ASP A 54 -6.84 -8.85 7.08
N TRP A 55 -6.52 -10.14 7.02
CA TRP A 55 -7.33 -11.13 6.29
C TRP A 55 -8.76 -11.26 6.85
N SER A 56 -8.91 -11.11 8.17
CA SER A 56 -10.21 -11.29 8.80
C SER A 56 -11.19 -10.17 8.48
N LYS A 57 -10.70 -8.97 8.28
CA LYS A 57 -11.51 -7.78 8.01
C LYS A 57 -11.42 -7.30 6.57
N ASN A 58 -10.51 -7.90 5.79
CA ASN A 58 -10.18 -7.46 4.44
C ASN A 58 -9.85 -5.96 4.41
N LYS A 59 -8.87 -5.58 5.22
CA LYS A 59 -8.42 -4.19 5.35
C LYS A 59 -6.92 -4.10 5.19
N ILE A 60 -6.48 -3.00 4.60
CA ILE A 60 -5.07 -2.62 4.53
C ILE A 60 -4.86 -1.45 5.48
N TYR A 61 -3.90 -1.59 6.39
CA TYR A 61 -3.50 -0.50 7.27
C TYR A 61 -2.20 0.09 6.75
N ILE A 62 -2.18 1.42 6.60
CA ILE A 62 -0.97 2.17 6.24
C ILE A 62 -0.59 3.00 7.46
N TYR A 63 0.67 2.88 7.89
CA TYR A 63 1.17 3.57 9.08
C TYR A 63 1.88 4.87 8.69
N THR A 64 1.21 5.98 8.95
CA THR A 64 1.62 7.30 8.43
C THR A 64 2.98 7.75 8.93
N SER A 65 3.41 7.30 10.13
CA SER A 65 4.73 7.64 10.67
C SER A 65 5.88 7.10 9.82
N ARG A 66 5.62 6.09 8.98
CA ARG A 66 6.61 5.49 8.09
C ARG A 66 6.56 6.04 6.66
N MET A 67 5.57 6.88 6.37
CA MET A 67 5.35 7.42 5.03
C MET A 67 6.04 8.77 4.90
N LYS A 68 7.19 8.80 4.25
CA LYS A 68 8.01 10.00 4.07
C LYS A 68 7.91 10.58 2.67
N CYS A 69 7.56 9.76 1.70
CA CYS A 69 7.46 10.16 0.30
C CYS A 69 6.44 9.27 -0.43
N GLU A 70 6.13 9.65 -1.65
CA GLU A 70 5.16 8.94 -2.50
C GLU A 70 5.57 7.48 -2.73
N GLU A 71 6.86 7.24 -2.93
CA GLU A 71 7.38 5.88 -3.10
C GLU A 71 7.02 4.97 -1.94
N ASP A 72 7.17 5.45 -0.69
CA ASP A 72 6.85 4.67 0.51
C ASP A 72 5.38 4.22 0.50
N ILE A 73 4.50 5.11 0.09
CA ILE A 73 3.06 4.84 0.05
C ILE A 73 2.74 3.81 -1.03
N ILE A 74 3.27 3.98 -2.23
CA ILE A 74 3.05 3.07 -3.35
C ILE A 74 3.57 1.68 -3.03
N ARG A 75 4.81 1.58 -2.52
CA ARG A 75 5.40 0.30 -2.13
C ARG A 75 4.57 -0.41 -1.07
N SER A 76 4.11 0.32 -0.06
CA SER A 76 3.29 -0.25 1.01
C SER A 76 1.95 -0.77 0.49
N LEU A 77 1.29 -0.02 -0.41
CA LEU A 77 0.04 -0.46 -1.02
C LEU A 77 0.23 -1.73 -1.86
N ILE A 78 1.30 -1.81 -2.64
CA ILE A 78 1.63 -3.01 -3.42
C ILE A 78 1.84 -4.20 -2.49
N HIS A 79 2.65 -4.03 -1.45
CA HIS A 79 2.99 -5.08 -0.50
C HIS A 79 1.72 -5.70 0.13
N GLU A 80 0.83 -4.86 0.63
CA GLU A 80 -0.38 -5.35 1.29
C GLU A 80 -1.39 -5.91 0.30
N CYS A 81 -1.46 -5.38 -0.92
CA CYS A 81 -2.28 -5.98 -1.98
C CYS A 81 -1.81 -7.38 -2.35
N VAL A 82 -0.50 -7.63 -2.37
CA VAL A 82 0.05 -8.97 -2.61
C VAL A 82 -0.41 -9.92 -1.52
N HIS A 83 -0.34 -9.51 -0.25
CA HIS A 83 -0.83 -10.34 0.86
C HIS A 83 -2.32 -10.67 0.73
N SER A 84 -3.13 -9.79 0.17
CA SER A 84 -4.55 -10.06 -0.05
C SER A 84 -4.80 -11.24 -1.02
N THR A 85 -3.81 -11.59 -1.85
CA THR A 85 -3.88 -12.71 -2.78
C THR A 85 -3.38 -14.03 -2.18
N GLN A 86 -2.84 -14.00 -0.97
CA GLN A 86 -2.15 -15.12 -0.34
C GLN A 86 -3.01 -15.78 0.73
N SER A 87 -2.67 -17.03 1.09
CA SER A 87 -3.37 -17.78 2.11
C SER A 87 -2.88 -17.39 3.51
N LYS A 88 -3.78 -16.93 4.37
CA LYS A 88 -3.46 -16.63 5.77
C LYS A 88 -2.93 -17.87 6.49
N LEU A 89 -3.55 -19.03 6.23
CA LEU A 89 -3.12 -20.30 6.85
C LEU A 89 -1.67 -20.62 6.50
N LEU A 90 -1.31 -20.55 5.22
CA LEU A 90 0.06 -20.81 4.78
C LEU A 90 1.02 -19.72 5.27
N PHE A 91 0.58 -18.48 5.31
CA PHE A 91 1.37 -17.39 5.87
C PHE A 91 1.80 -17.71 7.32
N ASP A 92 0.86 -18.14 8.15
CA ASP A 92 1.13 -18.49 9.53
C ASP A 92 1.98 -19.76 9.65
N ILE A 93 1.72 -20.77 8.81
CA ILE A 93 2.48 -22.03 8.82
C ILE A 93 3.97 -21.78 8.50
N TYR A 94 4.29 -20.91 7.54
CA TYR A 94 5.69 -20.59 7.24
C TYR A 94 6.40 -20.02 8.46
N TYR A 95 5.77 -19.12 9.22
CA TYR A 95 6.36 -18.60 10.46
C TYR A 95 6.53 -19.69 11.52
N GLU A 96 5.55 -20.58 11.66
CA GLU A 96 5.64 -21.71 12.60
C GLU A 96 6.80 -22.66 12.28
N PHE A 97 7.13 -22.83 11.00
CA PHE A 97 8.26 -23.66 10.57
C PHE A 97 9.61 -22.94 10.65
N GLY A 98 9.65 -21.74 11.18
CA GLY A 98 10.91 -21.05 11.48
C GLY A 98 11.36 -20.05 10.41
N TYR A 99 10.58 -19.80 9.37
CA TYR A 99 10.86 -18.72 8.44
C TYR A 99 10.78 -17.38 9.16
N THR A 100 11.68 -16.46 8.82
CA THR A 100 11.69 -15.10 9.36
C THR A 100 11.06 -14.16 8.34
N TYR A 101 10.86 -12.89 8.70
CA TYR A 101 10.40 -11.88 7.76
C TYR A 101 11.25 -11.84 6.49
N ASP A 102 12.58 -11.98 6.64
CA ASP A 102 13.50 -11.91 5.49
C ASP A 102 13.41 -13.13 4.57
N THR A 103 13.07 -14.29 5.11
CA THR A 103 13.09 -15.57 4.38
C THR A 103 11.69 -16.09 4.03
N HIS A 104 10.65 -15.58 4.65
CA HIS A 104 9.26 -16.01 4.43
C HIS A 104 8.89 -15.84 2.96
N PRO A 105 8.51 -16.91 2.22
CA PRO A 105 8.25 -16.83 0.78
C PRO A 105 7.20 -15.80 0.37
N TYR A 106 6.16 -15.63 1.18
CA TYR A 106 5.10 -14.66 0.91
C TYR A 106 5.55 -13.21 1.13
N GLU A 107 6.40 -12.99 2.14
CA GLU A 107 7.00 -11.69 2.39
C GLU A 107 8.02 -11.33 1.29
N VAL A 108 8.82 -12.30 0.87
CA VAL A 108 9.78 -12.12 -0.24
C VAL A 108 9.02 -11.75 -1.53
N LYS A 109 7.93 -12.44 -1.83
CA LYS A 109 7.09 -12.13 -3.00
C LYS A 109 6.52 -10.72 -2.93
N ALA A 110 6.03 -10.32 -1.77
CA ALA A 110 5.47 -8.98 -1.57
C ALA A 110 6.54 -7.90 -1.72
N ARG A 111 7.73 -8.10 -1.16
CA ARG A 111 8.84 -7.15 -1.32
C ARG A 111 9.32 -7.05 -2.77
N ASN A 112 9.39 -8.17 -3.48
CA ASN A 112 9.78 -8.16 -4.90
C ASN A 112 8.76 -7.40 -5.75
N ALA A 113 7.48 -7.52 -5.44
CA ALA A 113 6.42 -6.79 -6.14
C ALA A 113 6.54 -5.27 -5.95
N GLU A 114 7.06 -4.80 -4.81
CA GLU A 114 7.29 -3.38 -4.54
C GLU A 114 8.19 -2.71 -5.57
N GLU A 115 9.07 -3.47 -6.23
CA GLU A 115 9.97 -2.93 -7.25
C GLU A 115 9.22 -2.34 -8.46
N ASN A 116 7.96 -2.68 -8.63
CA ASN A 116 7.11 -2.14 -9.70
C ASN A 116 6.48 -0.77 -9.35
N TRP A 117 6.84 -0.18 -8.24
CA TRP A 117 6.24 1.07 -7.78
C TRP A 117 6.32 2.20 -8.81
N LYS A 118 7.43 2.27 -9.54
CA LYS A 118 7.66 3.30 -10.56
C LYS A 118 6.65 3.20 -11.71
N ASP A 119 6.23 1.99 -12.06
CA ASP A 119 5.27 1.76 -13.13
C ASP A 119 3.92 2.43 -12.82
N TYR A 120 3.52 2.49 -11.57
CA TYR A 120 2.29 3.17 -11.16
C TYR A 120 2.40 4.69 -11.29
N GLN A 121 3.57 5.25 -10.98
CA GLN A 121 3.81 6.68 -11.23
C GLN A 121 3.73 7.00 -12.73
N LEU A 122 4.29 6.14 -13.57
CA LEU A 122 4.23 6.31 -15.03
C LEU A 122 2.80 6.21 -15.55
N LYS A 123 2.01 5.27 -15.05
CA LYS A 123 0.59 5.13 -15.41
C LYS A 123 -0.20 6.39 -15.04
N GLU A 124 0.04 6.94 -13.87
CA GLU A 124 -0.63 8.15 -13.43
C GLU A 124 -0.19 9.37 -14.24
N PHE A 125 1.09 9.46 -14.57
CA PHE A 125 1.61 10.49 -15.47
C PHE A 125 0.98 10.39 -16.86
N ASP A 126 0.92 9.19 -17.44
CA ASP A 126 0.33 8.97 -18.76
C ASP A 126 -1.14 9.39 -18.79
N LYS A 127 -1.88 9.08 -17.75
CA LYS A 127 -3.27 9.47 -17.59
C LYS A 127 -3.44 10.99 -17.55
N TRP A 128 -2.57 11.66 -16.81
CA TRP A 128 -2.56 13.13 -16.76
C TRP A 128 -2.16 13.74 -18.11
N ALA A 129 -1.12 13.20 -18.75
CA ALA A 129 -0.63 13.68 -20.05
C ALA A 129 -1.69 13.51 -21.14
N GLU A 130 -2.42 12.39 -21.12
CA GLU A 130 -3.50 12.11 -22.05
C GLU A 130 -4.63 13.14 -21.91
N LYS A 131 -5.05 13.43 -20.68
CA LYS A 131 -6.06 14.47 -20.40
C LYS A 131 -5.62 15.85 -20.87
N LEU A 132 -4.33 16.18 -20.63
CA LEU A 132 -3.76 17.44 -21.08
C LEU A 132 -3.73 17.53 -22.60
N GLY A 133 -3.36 16.46 -23.28
CA GLY A 133 -3.34 16.36 -24.75
C GLY A 133 -4.74 16.58 -25.34
N GLU A 134 -5.75 15.92 -24.83
CA GLU A 134 -7.14 16.10 -25.26
C GLU A 134 -7.59 17.56 -25.11
N LYS A 135 -7.24 18.18 -23.98
CA LYS A 135 -7.59 19.57 -23.71
C LYS A 135 -6.92 20.52 -24.67
N MET A 136 -5.67 20.27 -25.02
CA MET A 136 -4.91 21.07 -25.98
C MET A 136 -5.45 20.88 -27.40
N ASP A 137 -5.81 19.67 -27.78
CA ASP A 137 -6.39 19.37 -29.10
C ASP A 137 -7.73 20.12 -29.29
N ILE A 138 -8.56 20.19 -28.27
CA ILE A 138 -9.81 20.95 -28.30
C ILE A 138 -9.52 22.44 -28.52
N GLN A 139 -8.49 22.99 -27.88
CA GLN A 139 -8.14 24.41 -28.04
C GLN A 139 -7.62 24.75 -29.43
N ASN A 140 -7.06 23.76 -30.13
CA ASN A 140 -6.51 23.94 -31.48
C ASN A 140 -7.51 23.65 -32.60
N MET A 141 -8.73 23.30 -32.23
CA MET A 141 -9.85 23.14 -33.18
C MET A 141 -10.50 24.51 -33.50
#